data_e88766929f50267a3f844998d7a903bb
#
_entry.id   e88766929f50267a3f844998d7a903bb
#
_cell.length_a   1.000
_cell.length_b   1.000
_cell.length_c   1.000
_cell.angle_alpha   90.00
_cell.angle_beta   90.00
_cell.angle_gamma   90.00
#
_symmetry.space_group_name_H-M   'P 1'
#
loop_
_entity.id
_entity.type
_entity.pdbx_description
1 polymer ?
#
loop_
_entity_poly.entity_id
_entity_poly.type
_entity_poly.pdbx_seq_one_letter_code
_entity_poly.pdbx_strand_id
1 'polypeptide(L)'
;QGPLEVVASIYTLAPGVKLPEHKHPYQRYAYILEGQLMVQQADSSSRVYHVGEFVIESVDRWHFGATVGAVPVKLLVIDQLPPGGEVTVNRPAAP
;
A
#
# COMPACT_ATOMS: atom_id res chain seq x y z
N GLN A 1 -2.41 -3.83 25.66
CA GLN A 1 -1.92 -3.93 24.33
C GLN A 1 -0.93 -5.08 24.20
N GLY A 2 -1.24 -6.08 23.41
CA GLY A 2 -0.37 -7.23 23.25
C GLY A 2 0.88 -6.96 22.42
N PRO A 3 1.71 -7.98 22.23
CA PRO A 3 2.90 -7.85 21.39
C PRO A 3 2.52 -7.55 19.93
N LEU A 4 3.41 -6.85 19.24
CA LEU A 4 3.29 -6.59 17.80
C LEU A 4 4.37 -7.37 17.06
N GLU A 5 4.03 -7.77 15.85
CA GLU A 5 4.98 -8.33 14.90
C GLU A 5 5.32 -7.26 13.86
N VAL A 6 6.53 -7.30 13.37
CA VAL A 6 6.96 -6.49 12.25
C VAL A 6 7.30 -7.41 11.10
N VAL A 7 6.64 -7.21 9.95
CA VAL A 7 6.85 -8.03 8.76
C VAL A 7 7.34 -7.10 7.65
N ALA A 8 8.48 -7.44 7.07
CA ALA A 8 9.03 -6.73 5.93
C ALA A 8 8.89 -7.59 4.67
N SER A 9 8.41 -7.00 3.58
CA SER A 9 8.16 -7.70 2.32
C SER A 9 8.59 -6.83 1.14
N ILE A 10 8.97 -7.47 0.04
CA ILE A 10 9.21 -6.77 -1.22
C ILE A 10 8.03 -7.04 -2.15
N TYR A 11 7.37 -5.96 -2.60
CA TYR A 11 6.29 -6.03 -3.56
C TYR A 11 6.77 -5.47 -4.89
N THR A 12 6.41 -6.14 -5.97
CA THR A 12 6.67 -5.65 -7.32
C THR A 12 5.35 -5.56 -8.08
N LEU A 13 5.06 -4.38 -8.63
CA LEU A 13 3.89 -4.15 -9.45
C LEU A 13 4.34 -3.96 -10.90
N ALA A 14 3.76 -4.74 -11.81
CA ALA A 14 4.05 -4.60 -13.24
C ALA A 14 3.59 -3.25 -13.78
N PRO A 15 4.14 -2.77 -14.90
CA PRO A 15 3.65 -1.56 -15.55
C PRO A 15 2.17 -1.66 -15.87
N GLY A 16 1.43 -0.56 -15.70
CA GLY A 16 0.01 -0.51 -16.00
C GLY A 16 -0.90 -1.15 -14.96
N VAL A 17 -0.36 -1.55 -13.81
CA VAL A 17 -1.16 -2.18 -12.76
C VAL A 17 -1.89 -1.12 -11.94
N LYS A 18 -3.19 -1.35 -11.72
CA LYS A 18 -3.99 -0.63 -10.74
C LYS A 18 -4.50 -1.67 -9.74
N LEU A 19 -4.13 -1.51 -8.49
CA LEU A 19 -4.58 -2.41 -7.43
C LEU A 19 -6.06 -2.17 -7.12
N PRO A 20 -6.81 -3.21 -6.71
CA PRO A 20 -8.18 -3.01 -6.27
C PRO A 20 -8.20 -2.16 -5.00
N GLU A 21 -9.32 -1.47 -4.80
CA GLU A 21 -9.52 -0.67 -3.59
C GLU A 21 -9.47 -1.55 -2.35
N HIS A 22 -8.71 -1.14 -1.34
CA HIS A 22 -8.46 -1.92 -0.14
C HIS A 22 -8.16 -1.01 1.04
N LYS A 23 -8.04 -1.60 2.21
CA LYS A 23 -7.58 -0.88 3.41
C LYS A 23 -6.67 -1.77 4.24
N HIS A 24 -5.86 -1.13 5.08
CA HIS A 24 -4.99 -1.80 6.02
C HIS A 24 -5.53 -1.56 7.43
N PRO A 25 -5.97 -2.62 8.14
CA PRO A 25 -6.47 -2.48 9.50
C PRO A 25 -5.40 -2.02 10.50
N TYR A 26 -4.13 -2.25 10.18
CA TYR A 26 -2.99 -1.92 11.03
C TYR A 26 -1.99 -1.08 10.25
N GLN A 27 -0.99 -0.53 10.93
CA GLN A 27 -0.04 0.39 10.32
C GLN A 27 0.82 -0.30 9.27
N ARG A 28 0.90 0.30 8.10
CA ARG A 28 1.79 -0.11 7.01
C ARG A 28 2.60 1.07 6.54
N TYR A 29 3.88 0.81 6.26
CA TYR A 29 4.78 1.77 5.62
C TYR A 29 5.26 1.16 4.30
N ALA A 30 5.45 1.99 3.30
CA ALA A 30 6.07 1.55 2.05
C ALA A 30 7.19 2.51 1.66
N TYR A 31 8.31 1.94 1.23
CA TYR A 31 9.45 2.71 0.73
C TYR A 31 9.62 2.40 -0.75
N ILE A 32 9.69 3.45 -1.59
CA ILE A 32 9.78 3.28 -3.03
C ILE A 32 11.22 2.96 -3.41
N LEU A 33 11.45 1.74 -3.91
CA LEU A 33 12.77 1.29 -4.36
C LEU A 33 12.99 1.53 -5.85
N GLU A 34 11.92 1.40 -6.67
CA GLU A 34 11.96 1.59 -8.12
C GLU A 34 10.62 2.11 -8.60
N GLY A 35 10.64 2.94 -9.63
CA GLY A 35 9.45 3.44 -10.29
C GLY A 35 8.73 4.54 -9.53
N GLN A 36 7.47 4.75 -9.84
CA GLN A 36 6.62 5.76 -9.20
C GLN A 36 5.29 5.12 -8.85
N LEU A 37 4.82 5.35 -7.64
CA LEU A 37 3.55 4.84 -7.14
C LEU A 37 2.57 5.99 -6.92
N MET A 38 1.39 5.90 -7.57
CA MET A 38 0.28 6.80 -7.26
C MET A 38 -0.59 6.13 -6.20
N VAL A 39 -0.96 6.87 -5.16
CA VAL A 39 -1.89 6.40 -4.13
C VAL A 39 -3.09 7.35 -4.11
N GLN A 40 -4.28 6.79 -4.27
CA GLN A 40 -5.52 7.55 -4.24
C GLN A 40 -6.38 7.12 -3.08
N GLN A 41 -6.85 8.10 -2.31
CA GLN A 41 -7.73 7.90 -1.15
C GLN A 41 -9.20 7.87 -1.58
N ALA A 42 -10.07 7.40 -0.67
CA ALA A 42 -11.51 7.33 -0.92
C ALA A 42 -12.15 8.70 -1.22
N ASP A 43 -11.56 9.79 -0.72
CA ASP A 43 -12.04 11.16 -0.99
C ASP A 43 -11.54 11.71 -2.33
N SER A 44 -10.94 10.86 -3.17
CA SER A 44 -10.37 11.19 -4.48
C SER A 44 -9.05 11.97 -4.43
N SER A 45 -8.53 12.30 -3.26
CA SER A 45 -7.19 12.89 -3.18
C SER A 45 -6.15 11.86 -3.59
N SER A 46 -5.12 12.29 -4.31
CA SER A 46 -4.06 11.39 -4.77
C SER A 46 -2.70 12.05 -4.66
N ARG A 47 -1.69 11.21 -4.58
CA ARG A 47 -0.30 11.64 -4.54
C ARG A 47 0.57 10.63 -5.27
N VAL A 48 1.57 11.12 -6.00
CA VAL A 48 2.61 10.28 -6.63
C VAL A 48 3.85 10.30 -5.74
N TYR A 49 4.34 9.09 -5.45
CA TYR A 49 5.54 8.89 -4.65
C TYR A 49 6.68 8.41 -5.55
N HIS A 50 7.87 8.93 -5.30
CA HIS A 50 9.07 8.67 -6.10
C HIS A 50 10.08 7.84 -5.32
N VAL A 51 11.07 7.30 -6.02
CA VAL A 51 12.17 6.54 -5.38
C VAL A 51 12.76 7.33 -4.22
N GLY A 52 12.93 6.65 -3.09
CA GLY A 52 13.47 7.25 -1.87
C GLY A 52 12.42 7.87 -0.96
N GLU A 53 11.16 7.94 -1.38
CA GLU A 53 10.09 8.46 -0.54
C GLU A 53 9.38 7.36 0.23
N PHE A 54 8.92 7.68 1.43
CA PHE A 54 8.09 6.81 2.24
C PHE A 54 6.62 7.16 2.07
N VAL A 55 5.80 6.12 1.96
CA VAL A 55 4.36 6.22 2.10
C VAL A 55 4.01 5.77 3.52
N ILE A 56 3.41 6.65 4.31
CA ILE A 56 2.81 6.27 5.58
C ILE A 56 1.34 6.05 5.29
N GLU A 57 0.93 4.78 5.19
CA GLU A 57 -0.41 4.46 4.72
C GLU A 57 -1.45 4.72 5.79
N SER A 58 -2.62 5.22 5.37
CA SER A 58 -3.73 5.48 6.27
C SER A 58 -4.25 4.18 6.84
N VAL A 59 -4.44 4.15 8.17
CA VAL A 59 -5.00 2.98 8.85
C VAL A 59 -6.52 2.96 8.63
N ASP A 60 -7.03 1.80 8.23
CA ASP A 60 -8.46 1.51 8.13
C ASP A 60 -9.25 2.45 7.21
N ARG A 61 -8.61 2.94 6.14
CA ARG A 61 -9.25 3.80 5.13
C ARG A 61 -9.10 3.18 3.74
N TRP A 62 -10.19 3.21 2.99
CA TRP A 62 -10.18 2.70 1.61
C TRP A 62 -9.26 3.54 0.73
N HIS A 63 -8.39 2.87 -0.01
CA HIS A 63 -7.49 3.50 -0.97
C HIS A 63 -7.03 2.48 -2.01
N PHE A 64 -6.35 2.94 -3.05
CA PHE A 64 -5.67 2.05 -3.97
C PHE A 64 -4.37 2.68 -4.46
N GLY A 65 -3.45 1.82 -4.91
CA GLY A 65 -2.21 2.22 -5.56
C GLY A 65 -2.21 1.81 -7.03
N ALA A 66 -1.45 2.54 -7.82
CA ALA A 66 -1.27 2.24 -9.23
C ALA A 66 0.15 2.63 -9.67
N THR A 67 0.68 1.89 -10.65
CA THR A 67 1.94 2.26 -11.28
C THR A 67 1.72 3.49 -12.16
N VAL A 68 2.76 4.32 -12.27
CA VAL A 68 2.75 5.50 -13.13
C VAL A 68 3.68 5.25 -14.32
N GLY A 69 3.15 5.43 -15.54
CA GLY A 69 3.93 5.23 -16.75
C GLY A 69 4.22 3.77 -17.06
N ALA A 70 5.29 3.51 -17.79
CA ALA A 70 5.64 2.20 -18.33
C ALA A 70 6.71 1.47 -17.52
N VAL A 71 6.99 1.91 -16.30
CA VAL A 71 8.04 1.35 -15.44
C VAL A 71 7.40 0.58 -14.29
N PRO A 72 7.91 -0.62 -13.97
CA PRO A 72 7.40 -1.33 -12.79
C PRO A 72 7.71 -0.58 -11.51
N VAL A 73 6.94 -0.85 -10.46
CA VAL A 73 7.17 -0.31 -9.13
C VAL A 73 7.67 -1.42 -8.21
N LYS A 74 8.71 -1.12 -7.46
CA LYS A 74 9.21 -2.02 -6.43
C LYS A 74 9.16 -1.31 -5.09
N LEU A 75 8.57 -1.97 -4.11
CA LEU A 75 8.32 -1.42 -2.78
C LEU A 75 8.96 -2.30 -1.71
N LEU A 76 9.59 -1.67 -0.72
CA LEU A 76 9.82 -2.32 0.57
C LEU A 76 8.63 -1.96 1.45
N VAL A 77 7.87 -2.97 1.87
CA VAL A 77 6.67 -2.80 2.69
C VAL A 77 6.95 -3.30 4.09
N ILE A 78 6.61 -2.49 5.10
CA ILE A 78 6.77 -2.83 6.50
C ILE A 78 5.41 -2.75 7.18
N ASP A 79 4.95 -3.88 7.73
CA ASP A 79 3.70 -3.96 8.47
C ASP A 79 3.97 -4.14 9.95
N GLN A 80 3.24 -3.41 10.79
CA GLN A 80 3.19 -3.61 12.24
C GLN A 80 1.79 -4.08 12.59
N LEU A 81 1.66 -5.28 13.13
CA LEU A 81 0.35 -5.88 13.38
C LEU A 81 0.44 -6.87 14.54
N PRO A 82 -0.69 -7.13 15.24
CA PRO A 82 -0.71 -8.20 16.23
C PRO A 82 -0.62 -9.57 15.53
N PRO A 83 -0.17 -10.61 16.24
CA PRO A 83 -0.12 -11.96 15.69
C PRO A 83 -1.48 -12.37 15.13
N GLY A 84 -1.50 -12.88 13.89
CA GLY A 84 -2.73 -13.30 13.21
C GLY A 84 -3.56 -12.16 12.62
N GLY A 85 -3.11 -10.91 12.73
CA GLY A 85 -3.81 -9.79 12.12
C GLY A 85 -3.74 -9.81 10.59
N GLU A 86 -4.79 -9.33 9.92
CA GLU A 86 -4.81 -9.20 8.47
C GLU A 86 -4.06 -7.94 8.04
N VAL A 87 -3.18 -8.07 7.04
CA VAL A 87 -2.44 -6.92 6.53
C VAL A 87 -3.27 -6.08 5.57
N THR A 88 -4.22 -6.69 4.86
CA THR A 88 -5.02 -6.03 3.82
C THR A 88 -6.42 -6.61 3.78
N VAL A 89 -7.41 -5.73 3.65
CA VAL A 89 -8.81 -6.09 3.42
C VAL A 89 -9.26 -5.44 2.12
N ASN A 90 -9.67 -6.25 1.14
CA ASN A 90 -10.17 -5.73 -0.13
C ASN A 90 -11.60 -5.24 0.03
N ARG A 91 -11.93 -4.14 -0.65
CA ARG A 91 -13.29 -3.61 -0.64
C ARG A 91 -14.20 -4.53 -1.45
N PRO A 92 -15.33 -5.00 -0.89
CA PRO A 92 -16.27 -5.83 -1.65
C PRO A 92 -16.81 -5.07 -2.86
N ALA A 93 -17.03 -5.81 -3.96
CA ALA A 93 -17.68 -5.24 -5.13
C ALA A 93 -19.14 -4.87 -4.77
N ALA A 94 -19.65 -3.80 -5.40
CA ALA A 94 -21.05 -3.43 -5.26
C ALA A 94 -21.95 -4.54 -5.83
N PRO A 95 -23.10 -4.81 -5.21
CA PRO A 95 -24.06 -5.80 -5.73
C PRO A 95 -24.66 -5.39 -7.08
#